data_44d7f2b507f5e3044bb5c99f1aeb9be8
#
_entry.id   44d7f2b507f5e3044bb5c99f1aeb9be8
#
_cell.length_a   1.000
_cell.length_b   1.000
_cell.length_c   1.000
_cell.angle_alpha   90.00
_cell.angle_beta   90.00
_cell.angle_gamma   90.00
#
_symmetry.space_group_name_H-M   'P 1'
#
loop_
_entity.id
_entity.type
_entity.pdbx_description
1 polymer ?
#
loop_
_entity_poly.entity_id
_entity_poly.type
_entity_poly.pdbx_seq_one_letter_code
_entity_poly.pdbx_strand_id
1 'polypeptide(L)'
;EILTLGIKSVKTGVMLELSALSAIFSILISFFSVIFMISELMINNANEKKILILALMTSFALMSVQSVELLHFILFIFILVILFIVYAFDSIIENSFSVIRFLTGLLISLILLSVALGINIIICGSGNISQLSKCFFNSGLDMGTIMFFTFTLSLLIFIGVFPMNILSYDFISSMKDREMGVFIIFISFPSIVFMLKCFSSGPFMINFAKPLFLIFIISFIISILAAFERRSIQESKYFIISAVISETLAVLFYGLMFNNKMDYFYLASNIVMLVFIMLSLEILKTNDFEDMKGSFKRNPFAVILFLISSFSISFIPPSLGFISKYEMISNMISAGDYLLSIVIIILFALETFIFLKILFSMFFIENTDKYISSSSSSYKIFLVILVIALMILGYSGKRYFSNLSDKGYTSLHERVNSVIDKNRFYEKKSLEMKQFIIE
;
A
#
# COMPACT_ATOMS: atom_id res chain seq x y z
N GLU A 1 -5.39 11.03 -19.93
CA GLU A 1 -6.74 11.61 -20.22
C GLU A 1 -7.48 11.86 -18.90
N ILE A 2 -8.07 13.05 -18.77
CA ILE A 2 -8.93 13.41 -17.63
C ILE A 2 -10.37 13.22 -18.09
N LEU A 3 -11.05 12.26 -17.50
CA LEU A 3 -12.48 12.01 -17.73
C LEU A 3 -13.26 12.78 -16.67
N THR A 4 -14.05 13.79 -17.10
CA THR A 4 -14.98 14.50 -16.23
C THR A 4 -16.38 13.91 -16.41
N LEU A 5 -16.86 13.21 -15.39
CA LEU A 5 -18.24 12.74 -15.33
C LEU A 5 -19.10 13.78 -14.60
N GLY A 6 -19.91 14.53 -15.35
CA GLY A 6 -20.84 15.54 -14.78
C GLY A 6 -20.88 16.88 -15.50
N ILE A 7 -21.80 17.75 -15.09
CA ILE A 7 -22.17 19.01 -15.75
C ILE A 7 -20.98 19.93 -15.96
N LYS A 8 -20.92 20.55 -17.11
CA LYS A 8 -19.92 21.42 -17.78
C LYS A 8 -19.04 22.39 -16.98
N SER A 9 -19.08 22.45 -15.65
CA SER A 9 -18.14 23.26 -14.88
C SER A 9 -17.17 22.34 -14.14
N VAL A 10 -15.87 22.53 -14.37
CA VAL A 10 -14.72 21.87 -13.72
C VAL A 10 -14.79 21.88 -12.18
N LYS A 11 -15.76 22.58 -11.59
CA LYS A 11 -15.92 22.76 -10.14
C LYS A 11 -16.90 21.78 -9.48
N THR A 12 -17.70 21.01 -10.21
CA THR A 12 -18.83 20.24 -9.64
C THR A 12 -18.94 18.79 -10.12
N GLY A 13 -18.01 18.28 -10.92
CA GLY A 13 -18.04 16.91 -11.45
C GLY A 13 -17.00 15.99 -10.79
N VAL A 14 -17.25 14.66 -10.82
CA VAL A 14 -16.27 13.66 -10.41
C VAL A 14 -15.11 13.65 -11.40
N MET A 15 -13.92 14.03 -10.95
CA MET A 15 -12.71 13.99 -11.76
C MET A 15 -11.97 12.68 -11.53
N LEU A 16 -11.88 11.87 -12.57
CA LEU A 16 -11.07 10.65 -12.61
C LEU A 16 -9.92 10.86 -13.59
N GLU A 17 -8.69 10.54 -13.16
CA GLU A 17 -7.50 10.63 -14.00
C GLU A 17 -6.89 9.25 -14.23
N LEU A 18 -6.73 8.91 -15.50
CA LEU A 18 -6.02 7.71 -15.91
C LEU A 18 -4.54 8.08 -16.18
N SER A 19 -3.78 8.26 -15.11
CA SER A 19 -2.32 8.37 -15.19
C SER A 19 -1.70 6.99 -15.39
N ALA A 20 -0.44 6.91 -15.85
CA ALA A 20 0.26 5.64 -15.99
C ALA A 20 0.29 4.86 -14.66
N LEU A 21 0.48 5.56 -13.54
CA LEU A 21 0.45 4.99 -12.20
C LEU A 21 -0.93 4.42 -11.86
N SER A 22 -2.01 5.19 -12.04
CA SER A 22 -3.36 4.71 -11.76
C SER A 22 -3.79 3.57 -12.67
N ALA A 23 -3.34 3.54 -13.93
CA ALA A 23 -3.62 2.45 -14.85
C ALA A 23 -2.99 1.12 -14.41
N ILE A 24 -1.71 1.14 -14.04
CA ILE A 24 -0.99 -0.05 -13.56
C ILE A 24 -1.67 -0.62 -12.30
N PHE A 25 -1.98 0.24 -11.35
CA PHE A 25 -2.61 -0.19 -10.10
C PHE A 25 -4.07 -0.62 -10.30
N SER A 26 -4.78 -0.04 -11.25
CA SER A 26 -6.11 -0.52 -11.66
C SER A 26 -6.06 -1.94 -12.24
N ILE A 27 -5.05 -2.26 -13.05
CA ILE A 27 -4.84 -3.61 -13.56
C ILE A 27 -4.59 -4.60 -12.42
N LEU A 28 -3.74 -4.24 -11.44
CA LEU A 28 -3.47 -5.11 -10.29
C LEU A 28 -4.72 -5.37 -9.44
N ILE A 29 -5.52 -4.34 -9.15
CA ILE A 29 -6.77 -4.50 -8.40
C ILE A 29 -7.74 -5.41 -9.15
N SER A 30 -7.91 -5.20 -10.46
CA SER A 30 -8.79 -6.03 -11.28
C SER A 30 -8.33 -7.49 -11.33
N PHE A 31 -7.01 -7.70 -11.43
CA PHE A 31 -6.41 -9.03 -11.45
C PHE A 31 -6.65 -9.79 -10.13
N PHE A 32 -6.39 -9.17 -8.98
CA PHE A 32 -6.65 -9.80 -7.68
C PHE A 32 -8.13 -9.98 -7.41
N SER A 33 -8.98 -9.08 -7.87
CA SER A 33 -10.43 -9.25 -7.80
C SER A 33 -10.87 -10.55 -8.46
N VAL A 34 -10.37 -10.84 -9.66
CA VAL A 34 -10.67 -12.11 -10.36
C VAL A 34 -10.15 -13.30 -9.56
N ILE A 35 -8.94 -13.24 -8.99
CA ILE A 35 -8.40 -14.31 -8.14
C ILE A 35 -9.30 -14.57 -6.93
N PHE A 36 -9.71 -13.51 -6.21
CA PHE A 36 -10.59 -13.66 -5.05
C PHE A 36 -11.98 -14.18 -5.43
N MET A 37 -12.56 -13.75 -6.55
CA MET A 37 -13.81 -14.29 -7.05
C MET A 37 -13.70 -15.79 -7.39
N ILE A 38 -12.62 -16.20 -8.08
CA ILE A 38 -12.33 -17.60 -8.36
C ILE A 38 -12.15 -18.39 -7.06
N SER A 39 -11.46 -17.83 -6.07
CA SER A 39 -11.29 -18.50 -4.77
C SER A 39 -12.60 -18.71 -4.04
N GLU A 40 -13.54 -17.74 -4.08
CA GLU A 40 -14.89 -17.89 -3.51
C GLU A 40 -15.69 -18.99 -4.22
N LEU A 41 -15.62 -19.07 -5.56
CA LEU A 41 -16.28 -20.09 -6.34
C LEU A 41 -15.78 -21.51 -6.02
N MET A 42 -14.45 -21.67 -5.85
CA MET A 42 -13.82 -22.99 -5.71
C MET A 42 -13.79 -23.53 -4.28
N ILE A 43 -13.78 -22.65 -3.27
CA ILE A 43 -13.58 -23.06 -1.86
C ILE A 43 -14.90 -23.09 -1.07
N ASN A 44 -15.83 -22.18 -1.33
CA ASN A 44 -17.02 -21.96 -0.50
C ASN A 44 -18.35 -22.36 -1.15
N ASN A 45 -18.39 -23.28 -2.10
CA ASN A 45 -19.62 -23.68 -2.78
C ASN A 45 -20.45 -22.50 -3.29
N ALA A 46 -19.78 -21.56 -3.99
CA ALA A 46 -20.37 -20.43 -4.69
C ALA A 46 -21.27 -19.54 -3.80
N ASN A 47 -20.67 -18.78 -2.89
CA ASN A 47 -21.42 -17.72 -2.18
C ASN A 47 -21.61 -16.51 -3.11
N GLU A 48 -22.71 -16.52 -3.88
CA GLU A 48 -23.05 -15.49 -4.85
C GLU A 48 -23.04 -14.07 -4.25
N LYS A 49 -23.44 -13.93 -2.98
CA LYS A 49 -23.44 -12.63 -2.27
C LYS A 49 -22.03 -12.09 -2.09
N LYS A 50 -21.06 -12.94 -1.69
CA LYS A 50 -19.66 -12.51 -1.53
C LYS A 50 -19.03 -12.12 -2.86
N ILE A 51 -19.34 -12.83 -3.94
CA ILE A 51 -18.88 -12.52 -5.29
C ILE A 51 -19.42 -11.15 -5.75
N LEU A 52 -20.71 -10.87 -5.52
CA LEU A 52 -21.30 -9.59 -5.84
C LEU A 52 -20.66 -8.45 -5.06
N ILE A 53 -20.40 -8.65 -3.76
CA ILE A 53 -19.71 -7.66 -2.91
C ILE A 53 -18.29 -7.40 -3.43
N LEU A 54 -17.52 -8.44 -3.80
CA LEU A 54 -16.18 -8.30 -4.40
C LEU A 54 -16.22 -7.51 -5.71
N ALA A 55 -17.23 -7.73 -6.57
CA ALA A 55 -17.41 -6.99 -7.81
C ALA A 55 -17.69 -5.48 -7.54
N LEU A 56 -18.52 -5.18 -6.54
CA LEU A 56 -18.77 -3.80 -6.12
C LEU A 56 -17.52 -3.17 -5.51
N MET A 57 -16.78 -3.89 -4.63
CA MET A 57 -15.52 -3.41 -4.08
C MET A 57 -14.50 -3.11 -5.18
N THR A 58 -14.43 -3.94 -6.22
CA THR A 58 -13.55 -3.69 -7.37
C THR A 58 -13.85 -2.34 -8.01
N SER A 59 -15.12 -2.07 -8.29
CA SER A 59 -15.55 -0.83 -8.93
C SER A 59 -15.16 0.40 -8.11
N PHE A 60 -15.43 0.40 -6.81
CA PHE A 60 -15.09 1.52 -5.94
C PHE A 60 -13.58 1.65 -5.67
N ALA A 61 -12.83 0.55 -5.64
CA ALA A 61 -11.37 0.59 -5.52
C ALA A 61 -10.72 1.20 -6.77
N LEU A 62 -11.21 0.85 -7.97
CA LEU A 62 -10.78 1.47 -9.22
C LEU A 62 -11.05 2.98 -9.23
N MET A 63 -12.25 3.39 -8.81
CA MET A 63 -12.61 4.81 -8.71
C MET A 63 -11.73 5.54 -7.69
N SER A 64 -11.42 4.93 -6.54
CA SER A 64 -10.56 5.53 -5.51
C SER A 64 -9.13 5.74 -6.00
N VAL A 65 -8.56 4.76 -6.71
CA VAL A 65 -7.21 4.86 -7.32
C VAL A 65 -7.16 5.91 -8.42
N GLN A 66 -8.23 6.10 -9.18
CA GLN A 66 -8.32 7.08 -10.26
C GLN A 66 -8.72 8.47 -9.78
N SER A 67 -9.19 8.63 -8.55
CA SER A 67 -9.63 9.92 -8.02
C SER A 67 -8.51 10.96 -8.01
N VAL A 68 -8.86 12.19 -8.37
CA VAL A 68 -7.96 13.37 -8.37
C VAL A 68 -8.32 14.33 -7.23
N GLU A 69 -9.53 14.18 -6.68
CA GLU A 69 -10.03 15.03 -5.62
C GLU A 69 -10.12 14.27 -4.29
N LEU A 70 -9.72 14.94 -3.23
CA LEU A 70 -9.74 14.38 -1.88
C LEU A 70 -11.17 14.01 -1.44
N LEU A 71 -12.19 14.79 -1.81
CA LEU A 71 -13.59 14.49 -1.48
C LEU A 71 -14.06 13.16 -2.09
N HIS A 72 -13.76 12.95 -3.37
CA HIS A 72 -14.14 11.70 -4.06
C HIS A 72 -13.42 10.48 -3.49
N PHE A 73 -12.13 10.64 -3.16
CA PHE A 73 -11.40 9.58 -2.48
C PHE A 73 -12.04 9.21 -1.14
N ILE A 74 -12.40 10.20 -0.31
CA ILE A 74 -13.08 9.99 0.98
C ILE A 74 -14.37 9.20 0.80
N LEU A 75 -15.20 9.58 -0.16
CA LEU A 75 -16.46 8.89 -0.43
C LEU A 75 -16.24 7.44 -0.88
N PHE A 76 -15.32 7.20 -1.80
CA PHE A 76 -15.07 5.87 -2.32
C PHE A 76 -14.45 4.94 -1.28
N ILE A 77 -13.48 5.42 -0.49
CA ILE A 77 -12.87 4.60 0.55
C ILE A 77 -13.87 4.28 1.67
N PHE A 78 -14.78 5.21 1.99
CA PHE A 78 -15.84 4.97 2.96
C PHE A 78 -16.81 3.87 2.50
N ILE A 79 -17.24 3.90 1.24
CA ILE A 79 -18.08 2.84 0.66
C ILE A 79 -17.34 1.51 0.65
N LEU A 80 -16.05 1.50 0.30
CA LEU A 80 -15.21 0.30 0.33
C LEU A 80 -15.14 -0.32 1.71
N VAL A 81 -14.98 0.49 2.75
CA VAL A 81 -14.95 0.01 4.14
C VAL A 81 -16.28 -0.61 4.55
N ILE A 82 -17.40 0.00 4.18
CA ILE A 82 -18.74 -0.56 4.45
C ILE A 82 -18.90 -1.91 3.73
N LEU A 83 -18.56 -1.99 2.45
CA LEU A 83 -18.63 -3.24 1.68
C LEU A 83 -17.72 -4.32 2.28
N PHE A 84 -16.53 -3.94 2.74
CA PHE A 84 -15.61 -4.85 3.38
C PHE A 84 -16.16 -5.41 4.71
N ILE A 85 -16.78 -4.58 5.54
CA ILE A 85 -17.46 -5.02 6.77
C ILE A 85 -18.57 -6.03 6.44
N VAL A 86 -19.33 -5.79 5.38
CA VAL A 86 -20.37 -6.74 4.93
C VAL A 86 -19.75 -8.02 4.39
N TYR A 87 -18.62 -7.96 3.69
CA TYR A 87 -17.90 -9.11 3.17
C TYR A 87 -17.34 -10.00 4.30
N ALA A 88 -16.75 -9.39 5.33
CA ALA A 88 -16.13 -10.06 6.46
C ALA A 88 -17.11 -10.35 7.62
N PHE A 89 -18.41 -10.15 7.42
CA PHE A 89 -19.44 -10.19 8.48
C PHE A 89 -19.41 -11.47 9.31
N ASP A 90 -19.18 -12.63 8.68
CA ASP A 90 -19.14 -13.92 9.37
C ASP A 90 -18.02 -13.99 10.43
N SER A 91 -16.85 -13.43 10.13
CA SER A 91 -15.70 -13.36 11.06
C SER A 91 -15.87 -12.29 12.13
N ILE A 92 -16.67 -11.26 11.82
CA ILE A 92 -16.96 -10.12 12.69
C ILE A 92 -17.85 -10.52 13.88
N ILE A 93 -18.85 -11.41 13.66
CA ILE A 93 -19.81 -11.83 14.69
C ILE A 93 -19.09 -12.50 15.88
N GLU A 94 -18.00 -13.21 15.60
CA GLU A 94 -17.24 -13.93 16.63
C GLU A 94 -16.50 -12.99 17.60
N ASN A 95 -16.21 -11.72 17.20
CA ASN A 95 -15.40 -10.76 17.95
C ASN A 95 -15.95 -9.33 17.92
N SER A 96 -17.13 -9.12 18.49
CA SER A 96 -17.85 -7.83 18.48
C SER A 96 -17.05 -6.64 19.03
N PHE A 97 -16.19 -6.86 20.04
CA PHE A 97 -15.38 -5.78 20.63
C PHE A 97 -14.29 -5.27 19.68
N SER A 98 -13.68 -6.15 18.92
CA SER A 98 -12.65 -5.77 17.92
C SER A 98 -13.25 -4.91 16.79
N VAL A 99 -14.50 -5.18 16.42
CA VAL A 99 -15.26 -4.40 15.44
C VAL A 99 -15.51 -2.98 15.92
N ILE A 100 -15.95 -2.81 17.17
CA ILE A 100 -16.20 -1.48 17.74
C ILE A 100 -14.90 -0.65 17.71
N ARG A 101 -13.77 -1.25 18.10
CA ARG A 101 -12.47 -0.59 18.09
C ARG A 101 -12.03 -0.17 16.69
N PHE A 102 -12.24 -1.05 15.70
CA PHE A 102 -11.97 -0.73 14.30
C PHE A 102 -12.87 0.39 13.76
N LEU A 103 -14.18 0.33 14.05
CA LEU A 103 -15.13 1.37 13.66
C LEU A 103 -14.78 2.73 14.29
N THR A 104 -14.34 2.76 15.55
CA THR A 104 -13.86 4.00 16.17
C THR A 104 -12.61 4.54 15.48
N GLY A 105 -11.68 3.66 15.09
CA GLY A 105 -10.52 4.03 14.27
C GLY A 105 -10.92 4.64 12.93
N LEU A 106 -11.87 4.02 12.24
CA LEU A 106 -12.40 4.52 10.97
C LEU A 106 -13.08 5.89 11.13
N LEU A 107 -13.88 6.10 12.18
CA LEU A 107 -14.48 7.39 12.46
C LEU A 107 -13.43 8.47 12.70
N ILE A 108 -12.40 8.17 13.49
CA ILE A 108 -11.26 9.09 13.69
C ILE A 108 -10.59 9.40 12.36
N SER A 109 -10.34 8.40 11.52
CA SER A 109 -9.77 8.60 10.18
C SER A 109 -10.62 9.52 9.30
N LEU A 110 -11.93 9.31 9.26
CA LEU A 110 -12.86 10.14 8.49
C LEU A 110 -12.90 11.59 8.99
N ILE A 111 -12.86 11.79 10.31
CA ILE A 111 -12.79 13.13 10.90
C ILE A 111 -11.48 13.81 10.47
N LEU A 112 -10.34 13.13 10.59
CA LEU A 112 -9.04 13.67 10.17
C LEU A 112 -8.99 13.98 8.66
N LEU A 113 -9.55 13.11 7.81
CA LEU A 113 -9.65 13.37 6.38
C LEU A 113 -10.55 14.56 6.06
N SER A 114 -11.68 14.71 6.76
CA SER A 114 -12.60 15.84 6.57
C SER A 114 -11.97 17.17 7.02
N VAL A 115 -11.18 17.16 8.10
CA VAL A 115 -10.38 18.31 8.52
C VAL A 115 -9.34 18.66 7.47
N ALA A 116 -8.60 17.67 6.95
CA ALA A 116 -7.62 17.89 5.90
C ALA A 116 -8.27 18.46 4.63
N LEU A 117 -9.45 17.95 4.25
CA LEU A 117 -10.24 18.48 3.13
C LEU A 117 -10.68 19.94 3.38
N GLY A 118 -11.18 20.24 4.58
CA GLY A 118 -11.59 21.58 4.96
C GLY A 118 -10.44 22.58 4.86
N ILE A 119 -9.27 22.24 5.41
CA ILE A 119 -8.06 23.06 5.30
C ILE A 119 -7.65 23.24 3.82
N ASN A 120 -7.71 22.15 3.03
CA ASN A 120 -7.38 22.22 1.60
C ASN A 120 -8.32 23.18 0.83
N ILE A 121 -9.61 23.11 1.10
CA ILE A 121 -10.59 24.01 0.47
C ILE A 121 -10.34 25.47 0.88
N ILE A 122 -10.03 25.71 2.15
CA ILE A 122 -9.75 27.08 2.65
C ILE A 122 -8.50 27.67 1.97
N ILE A 123 -7.44 26.86 1.84
CA ILE A 123 -6.16 27.33 1.28
C ILE A 123 -6.23 27.41 -0.25
N CYS A 124 -6.77 26.40 -0.90
CA CYS A 124 -6.70 26.20 -2.35
C CYS A 124 -7.98 26.59 -3.10
N GLY A 125 -9.08 26.79 -2.41
CA GLY A 125 -10.40 27.01 -3.04
C GLY A 125 -10.93 25.78 -3.78
N SER A 126 -10.25 24.63 -3.69
CA SER A 126 -10.63 23.38 -4.38
C SER A 126 -10.12 22.14 -3.63
N GLY A 127 -10.78 21.00 -3.84
CA GLY A 127 -10.37 19.69 -3.30
C GLY A 127 -9.34 18.95 -4.18
N ASN A 128 -8.84 19.58 -5.25
CA ASN A 128 -8.01 18.92 -6.25
C ASN A 128 -6.55 18.80 -5.79
N ILE A 129 -6.02 17.57 -5.81
CA ILE A 129 -4.65 17.23 -5.41
C ILE A 129 -3.60 17.97 -6.26
N SER A 130 -3.84 18.14 -7.56
CA SER A 130 -2.88 18.81 -8.46
C SER A 130 -2.67 20.29 -8.14
N GLN A 131 -3.58 20.92 -7.40
CA GLN A 131 -3.48 22.29 -6.95
C GLN A 131 -2.80 22.44 -5.58
N LEU A 132 -2.75 21.34 -4.80
CA LEU A 132 -2.15 21.32 -3.46
C LEU A 132 -0.75 21.93 -3.42
N SER A 133 0.13 21.47 -4.32
CA SER A 133 1.52 21.96 -4.34
C SER A 133 1.66 23.46 -4.64
N LYS A 134 0.75 24.02 -5.42
CA LYS A 134 0.74 25.45 -5.78
C LYS A 134 0.25 26.32 -4.63
N CYS A 135 -0.77 25.83 -3.92
CA CYS A 135 -1.40 26.58 -2.84
C CYS A 135 -0.54 26.60 -1.58
N PHE A 136 0.12 25.49 -1.27
CA PHE A 136 1.02 25.43 -0.11
C PHE A 136 2.24 26.34 -0.23
N PHE A 137 2.71 26.58 -1.44
CA PHE A 137 3.78 27.55 -1.68
C PHE A 137 3.38 28.96 -1.30
N ASN A 138 2.08 29.29 -1.41
CA ASN A 138 1.55 30.65 -1.22
C ASN A 138 0.99 30.91 0.20
N SER A 139 0.66 29.88 0.99
CA SER A 139 -0.13 30.01 2.22
C SER A 139 0.65 30.03 3.54
N GLY A 140 1.98 29.93 3.50
CA GLY A 140 2.81 29.80 4.70
C GLY A 140 2.87 28.35 5.23
N LEU A 141 3.98 28.05 5.90
CA LEU A 141 4.35 26.70 6.30
C LEU A 141 3.36 26.05 7.30
N ASP A 142 2.71 26.81 8.17
CA ASP A 142 1.99 26.28 9.32
C ASP A 142 0.69 25.54 8.96
N MET A 143 -0.16 26.12 8.13
CA MET A 143 -1.43 25.48 7.74
C MET A 143 -1.21 24.27 6.83
N GLY A 144 -0.21 24.33 5.95
CA GLY A 144 0.17 23.22 5.10
C GLY A 144 0.69 22.03 5.89
N THR A 145 1.46 22.25 6.94
CA THR A 145 1.96 21.19 7.82
C THR A 145 0.82 20.53 8.59
N ILE A 146 -0.12 21.30 9.15
CA ILE A 146 -1.28 20.75 9.86
C ILE A 146 -2.13 19.85 8.93
N MET A 147 -2.46 20.35 7.74
CA MET A 147 -3.20 19.56 6.75
C MET A 147 -2.45 18.27 6.40
N PHE A 148 -1.15 18.37 6.16
CA PHE A 148 -0.33 17.23 5.81
C PHE A 148 -0.34 16.16 6.90
N PHE A 149 -0.13 16.54 8.17
CA PHE A 149 -0.16 15.60 9.28
C PHE A 149 -1.54 14.99 9.49
N THR A 150 -2.61 15.77 9.44
CA THR A 150 -3.97 15.24 9.57
C THR A 150 -4.32 14.27 8.45
N PHE A 151 -3.92 14.57 7.22
CA PHE A 151 -4.10 13.71 6.06
C PHE A 151 -3.31 12.40 6.18
N THR A 152 -2.02 12.48 6.50
CA THR A 152 -1.19 11.27 6.60
C THR A 152 -1.61 10.39 7.78
N LEU A 153 -1.86 10.94 8.94
CA LEU A 153 -2.35 10.17 10.10
C LEU A 153 -3.65 9.43 9.78
N SER A 154 -4.56 10.06 9.05
CA SER A 154 -5.81 9.41 8.65
C SER A 154 -5.57 8.22 7.72
N LEU A 155 -4.68 8.36 6.74
CA LEU A 155 -4.37 7.27 5.82
C LEU A 155 -3.65 6.10 6.49
N LEU A 156 -2.81 6.36 7.51
CA LEU A 156 -2.11 5.30 8.25
C LEU A 156 -3.06 4.29 8.90
N ILE A 157 -4.30 4.71 9.25
CA ILE A 157 -5.34 3.80 9.77
C ILE A 157 -5.78 2.80 8.69
N PHE A 158 -6.06 3.27 7.46
CA PHE A 158 -6.46 2.41 6.35
C PHE A 158 -5.33 1.52 5.85
N ILE A 159 -4.10 2.01 5.94
CA ILE A 159 -2.90 1.27 5.53
C ILE A 159 -2.53 0.20 6.57
N GLY A 160 -2.91 0.37 7.84
CA GLY A 160 -2.56 -0.55 8.92
C GLY A 160 -1.13 -0.40 9.44
N VAL A 161 -0.60 0.82 9.45
CA VAL A 161 0.79 1.15 9.81
C VAL A 161 0.81 1.94 11.13
N PHE A 162 1.85 1.71 11.97
CA PHE A 162 2.05 2.47 13.21
C PHE A 162 2.15 3.99 12.94
N PRO A 163 1.63 4.84 13.83
CA PRO A 163 1.09 4.54 15.16
C PRO A 163 -0.38 4.09 15.16
N MET A 164 -1.06 4.15 14.04
CA MET A 164 -2.50 3.93 13.94
C MET A 164 -2.89 2.45 13.80
N ASN A 165 -1.93 1.54 13.61
CA ASN A 165 -2.16 0.11 13.53
C ASN A 165 -2.81 -0.49 14.78
N ILE A 166 -2.64 0.15 15.95
CA ILE A 166 -3.25 -0.29 17.21
C ILE A 166 -4.78 -0.35 17.11
N LEU A 167 -5.39 0.57 16.36
CA LEU A 167 -6.84 0.63 16.17
C LEU A 167 -7.39 -0.46 15.26
N SER A 168 -6.58 -0.95 14.33
CA SER A 168 -6.97 -1.99 13.36
C SER A 168 -6.51 -3.39 13.75
N TYR A 169 -5.56 -3.52 14.70
CA TYR A 169 -4.92 -4.77 15.05
C TYR A 169 -5.90 -5.88 15.44
N ASP A 170 -6.71 -5.66 16.47
CA ASP A 170 -7.61 -6.69 17.00
C ASP A 170 -8.63 -7.15 15.95
N PHE A 171 -9.05 -6.24 15.08
CA PHE A 171 -10.01 -6.52 14.03
C PHE A 171 -9.38 -7.34 12.90
N ILE A 172 -8.24 -6.89 12.36
CA ILE A 172 -7.58 -7.57 11.24
C ILE A 172 -7.01 -8.91 11.70
N SER A 173 -6.47 -9.02 12.91
CA SER A 173 -5.94 -10.30 13.43
C SER A 173 -7.03 -11.36 13.65
N SER A 174 -8.29 -10.94 13.85
CA SER A 174 -9.42 -11.87 13.98
C SER A 174 -9.96 -12.38 12.63
N MET A 175 -9.53 -11.81 11.52
CA MET A 175 -10.01 -12.18 10.18
C MET A 175 -9.38 -13.47 9.64
N LYS A 176 -10.11 -14.09 8.71
CA LYS A 176 -9.57 -15.17 7.88
C LYS A 176 -8.51 -14.63 6.92
N ASP A 177 -7.55 -15.48 6.55
CA ASP A 177 -6.42 -15.06 5.69
C ASP A 177 -6.86 -14.43 4.37
N ARG A 178 -7.92 -14.92 3.75
CA ARG A 178 -8.52 -14.33 2.54
C ARG A 178 -9.05 -12.93 2.79
N GLU A 179 -9.75 -12.74 3.88
CA GLU A 179 -10.31 -11.42 4.24
C GLU A 179 -9.20 -10.41 4.49
N MET A 180 -8.07 -10.83 5.08
CA MET A 180 -6.86 -10.01 5.16
C MET A 180 -6.31 -9.64 3.77
N GLY A 181 -6.26 -10.60 2.84
CA GLY A 181 -5.85 -10.35 1.45
C GLY A 181 -6.78 -9.34 0.75
N VAL A 182 -8.09 -9.48 0.94
CA VAL A 182 -9.11 -8.55 0.42
C VAL A 182 -8.92 -7.15 1.03
N PHE A 183 -8.67 -7.05 2.35
CA PHE A 183 -8.37 -5.78 3.01
C PHE A 183 -7.15 -5.08 2.41
N ILE A 184 -6.06 -5.80 2.18
CA ILE A 184 -4.84 -5.27 1.58
C ILE A 184 -5.12 -4.68 0.20
N ILE A 185 -5.80 -5.41 -0.68
CA ILE A 185 -6.03 -4.99 -2.09
C ILE A 185 -7.07 -3.90 -2.22
N PHE A 186 -8.16 -3.94 -1.45
CA PHE A 186 -9.28 -3.03 -1.67
C PHE A 186 -9.30 -1.81 -0.74
N ILE A 187 -8.58 -1.85 0.38
CA ILE A 187 -8.53 -0.72 1.33
C ILE A 187 -7.13 -0.16 1.47
N SER A 188 -6.15 -0.98 1.87
CA SER A 188 -4.79 -0.47 2.12
C SER A 188 -4.12 0.00 0.83
N PHE A 189 -4.21 -0.77 -0.23
CA PHE A 189 -3.54 -0.46 -1.50
C PHE A 189 -4.06 0.82 -2.19
N PRO A 190 -5.38 1.05 -2.36
CA PRO A 190 -5.90 2.33 -2.85
C PRO A 190 -5.49 3.53 -1.99
N SER A 191 -5.43 3.35 -0.66
CA SER A 191 -5.00 4.39 0.27
C SER A 191 -3.52 4.74 0.09
N ILE A 192 -2.66 3.75 -0.11
CA ILE A 192 -1.24 3.94 -0.44
C ILE A 192 -1.10 4.68 -1.76
N VAL A 193 -1.80 4.23 -2.80
CA VAL A 193 -1.72 4.85 -4.14
C VAL A 193 -2.16 6.31 -4.09
N PHE A 194 -3.25 6.61 -3.37
CA PHE A 194 -3.72 7.97 -3.21
C PHE A 194 -2.71 8.84 -2.44
N MET A 195 -2.12 8.31 -1.38
CA MET A 195 -1.04 8.98 -0.65
C MET A 195 0.13 9.30 -1.58
N LEU A 196 0.60 8.34 -2.38
CA LEU A 196 1.71 8.55 -3.31
C LEU A 196 1.39 9.58 -4.40
N LYS A 197 0.15 9.64 -4.88
CA LYS A 197 -0.31 10.70 -5.81
C LYS A 197 -0.19 12.08 -5.18
N CYS A 198 -0.60 12.24 -3.92
CA CYS A 198 -0.46 13.50 -3.21
C CYS A 198 1.01 13.92 -3.11
N PHE A 199 1.91 12.98 -2.80
CA PHE A 199 3.36 13.27 -2.71
C PHE A 199 4.03 13.54 -4.05
N SER A 200 3.55 12.92 -5.13
CA SER A 200 4.07 13.17 -6.48
C SER A 200 3.59 14.50 -7.08
N SER A 201 2.64 15.18 -6.44
CA SER A 201 1.99 16.37 -7.00
C SER A 201 2.85 17.64 -6.99
N GLY A 202 3.98 17.68 -6.26
CA GLY A 202 4.86 18.85 -6.31
C GLY A 202 6.03 18.87 -5.31
N PRO A 203 7.00 19.78 -5.53
CA PRO A 203 8.26 19.84 -4.80
C PRO A 203 8.12 20.17 -3.31
N PHE A 204 7.04 20.84 -2.89
CA PHE A 204 6.78 21.11 -1.47
C PHE A 204 6.62 19.83 -0.66
N MET A 205 6.05 18.80 -1.26
CA MET A 205 5.81 17.51 -0.60
C MET A 205 7.10 16.73 -0.33
N ILE A 206 8.19 17.01 -1.04
CA ILE A 206 9.50 16.38 -0.82
C ILE A 206 10.02 16.71 0.59
N ASN A 207 9.74 17.90 1.12
CA ASN A 207 10.15 18.28 2.47
C ASN A 207 9.55 17.39 3.57
N PHE A 208 8.39 16.77 3.30
CA PHE A 208 7.74 15.86 4.22
C PHE A 208 8.16 14.39 4.01
N ALA A 209 8.93 14.08 2.98
CA ALA A 209 9.40 12.72 2.72
C ALA A 209 10.29 12.21 3.86
N LYS A 210 11.15 13.06 4.44
CA LYS A 210 12.05 12.69 5.55
C LYS A 210 11.29 12.31 6.82
N PRO A 211 10.36 13.11 7.37
CA PRO A 211 9.58 12.71 8.54
C PRO A 211 8.74 11.45 8.28
N LEU A 212 8.17 11.28 7.09
CA LEU A 212 7.43 10.06 6.76
C LEU A 212 8.33 8.84 6.68
N PHE A 213 9.48 8.95 6.05
CA PHE A 213 10.47 7.89 6.04
C PHE A 213 10.80 7.43 7.46
N LEU A 214 11.02 8.36 8.40
CA LEU A 214 11.27 8.02 9.81
C LEU A 214 10.08 7.33 10.47
N ILE A 215 8.84 7.79 10.23
CA ILE A 215 7.63 7.14 10.75
C ILE A 215 7.54 5.71 10.23
N PHE A 216 7.80 5.47 8.94
CA PHE A 216 7.75 4.13 8.36
C PHE A 216 8.87 3.22 8.86
N ILE A 217 10.08 3.72 9.09
CA ILE A 217 11.15 2.95 9.72
C ILE A 217 10.78 2.56 11.17
N ILE A 218 10.26 3.50 11.96
CA ILE A 218 9.81 3.20 13.33
C ILE A 218 8.67 2.17 13.30
N SER A 219 7.71 2.32 12.38
CA SER A 219 6.65 1.36 12.19
C SER A 219 7.17 -0.03 11.81
N PHE A 220 8.15 -0.10 10.93
CA PHE A 220 8.79 -1.35 10.54
C PHE A 220 9.47 -2.03 11.72
N ILE A 221 10.25 -1.28 12.53
CA ILE A 221 10.90 -1.79 13.73
C ILE A 221 9.87 -2.39 14.70
N ILE A 222 8.83 -1.63 15.04
CA ILE A 222 7.81 -2.06 15.99
C ILE A 222 7.07 -3.30 15.47
N SER A 223 6.70 -3.31 14.20
CA SER A 223 5.96 -4.42 13.60
C SER A 223 6.81 -5.69 13.51
N ILE A 224 8.09 -5.61 13.15
CA ILE A 224 9.00 -6.75 13.09
C ILE A 224 9.21 -7.35 14.49
N LEU A 225 9.48 -6.51 15.50
CA LEU A 225 9.67 -6.98 16.88
C LEU A 225 8.39 -7.61 17.43
N ALA A 226 7.24 -7.01 17.17
CA ALA A 226 5.95 -7.57 17.57
C ALA A 226 5.65 -8.90 16.87
N ALA A 227 5.94 -9.03 15.57
CA ALA A 227 5.78 -10.29 14.85
C ALA A 227 6.66 -11.42 15.40
N PHE A 228 7.88 -11.07 15.84
CA PHE A 228 8.83 -12.04 16.39
C PHE A 228 8.39 -12.60 17.76
N GLU A 229 7.79 -11.74 18.61
CA GLU A 229 7.36 -12.08 19.97
C GLU A 229 6.11 -12.97 20.00
N ARG A 230 5.26 -12.91 18.97
CA ARG A 230 3.99 -13.62 18.96
C ARG A 230 4.16 -15.14 18.85
N ARG A 231 3.31 -15.85 19.63
CA ARG A 231 3.28 -17.32 19.67
C ARG A 231 2.32 -17.92 18.65
N SER A 232 1.23 -17.22 18.31
CA SER A 232 0.28 -17.63 17.29
C SER A 232 0.62 -17.01 15.94
N ILE A 233 0.40 -17.76 14.87
CA ILE A 233 0.55 -17.25 13.50
C ILE A 233 -0.49 -16.19 13.22
N GLN A 234 -1.70 -16.38 13.70
CA GLN A 234 -2.80 -15.46 13.44
C GLN A 234 -2.49 -14.04 13.93
N GLU A 235 -1.89 -13.89 15.10
CA GLU A 235 -1.44 -12.59 15.58
C GLU A 235 -0.21 -12.07 14.82
N SER A 236 0.74 -12.95 14.49
CA SER A 236 1.96 -12.56 13.80
C SER A 236 1.71 -12.12 12.36
N LYS A 237 0.71 -12.67 11.65
CA LYS A 237 0.32 -12.29 10.28
C LYS A 237 0.07 -10.80 10.14
N TYR A 238 -0.69 -10.22 11.06
CA TYR A 238 -0.98 -8.80 11.03
C TYR A 238 0.29 -7.94 11.11
N PHE A 239 1.19 -8.30 12.03
CA PHE A 239 2.44 -7.57 12.18
C PHE A 239 3.39 -7.78 11.00
N ILE A 240 3.36 -8.95 10.36
CA ILE A 240 4.10 -9.20 9.11
C ILE A 240 3.55 -8.30 7.99
N ILE A 241 2.22 -8.20 7.85
CA ILE A 241 1.59 -7.30 6.87
C ILE A 241 2.02 -5.85 7.12
N SER A 242 1.89 -5.38 8.37
CA SER A 242 2.28 -4.03 8.76
C SER A 242 3.77 -3.76 8.54
N ALA A 243 4.63 -4.75 8.82
CA ALA A 243 6.08 -4.65 8.60
C ALA A 243 6.41 -4.50 7.10
N VAL A 244 5.88 -5.38 6.25
CA VAL A 244 6.13 -5.36 4.80
C VAL A 244 5.61 -4.08 4.15
N ILE A 245 4.43 -3.59 4.56
CA ILE A 245 3.87 -2.34 4.04
C ILE A 245 4.73 -1.15 4.52
N SER A 246 5.10 -1.11 5.79
CA SER A 246 5.93 -0.03 6.36
C SER A 246 7.30 0.03 5.70
N GLU A 247 7.94 -1.11 5.51
CA GLU A 247 9.21 -1.24 4.81
C GLU A 247 9.10 -0.75 3.37
N THR A 248 8.07 -1.22 2.65
CA THR A 248 7.82 -0.82 1.26
C THR A 248 7.68 0.69 1.14
N LEU A 249 6.92 1.30 2.04
CA LEU A 249 6.76 2.76 2.08
C LEU A 249 8.07 3.47 2.46
N ALA A 250 8.85 2.93 3.39
CA ALA A 250 10.16 3.49 3.73
C ALA A 250 11.11 3.51 2.52
N VAL A 251 11.19 2.42 1.76
CA VAL A 251 12.00 2.34 0.53
C VAL A 251 11.55 3.37 -0.50
N LEU A 252 10.24 3.53 -0.71
CA LEU A 252 9.67 4.49 -1.65
C LEU A 252 9.99 5.94 -1.25
N PHE A 253 9.79 6.30 0.01
CA PHE A 253 10.06 7.65 0.49
C PHE A 253 11.55 7.97 0.53
N TYR A 254 12.39 6.97 0.80
CA TYR A 254 13.84 7.12 0.66
C TYR A 254 14.24 7.42 -0.79
N GLY A 255 13.71 6.67 -1.76
CA GLY A 255 13.93 6.91 -3.18
C GLY A 255 13.48 8.31 -3.62
N LEU A 256 12.38 8.81 -3.06
CA LEU A 256 11.90 10.17 -3.30
C LEU A 256 12.89 11.22 -2.77
N MET A 257 13.47 11.00 -1.58
CA MET A 257 14.43 11.94 -0.97
C MET A 257 15.73 12.07 -1.75
N PHE A 258 16.30 10.97 -2.23
CA PHE A 258 17.63 10.95 -2.83
C PHE A 258 17.63 11.06 -4.35
N ASN A 259 16.72 10.36 -5.01
CA ASN A 259 16.69 10.27 -6.47
C ASN A 259 15.53 11.06 -7.10
N ASN A 260 14.70 11.70 -6.29
CA ASN A 260 13.40 12.25 -6.71
C ASN A 260 12.54 11.23 -7.48
N LYS A 261 12.72 9.93 -7.21
CA LYS A 261 12.02 8.83 -7.89
C LYS A 261 11.48 7.85 -6.87
N MET A 262 10.27 7.36 -7.14
CA MET A 262 9.65 6.28 -6.36
C MET A 262 9.67 5.00 -7.19
N ASP A 263 10.12 3.90 -6.58
CA ASP A 263 10.09 2.58 -7.22
C ASP A 263 8.70 1.94 -7.09
N TYR A 264 7.76 2.37 -7.93
CA TYR A 264 6.39 1.84 -7.95
C TYR A 264 6.34 0.34 -8.28
N PHE A 265 7.35 -0.17 -8.96
CA PHE A 265 7.46 -1.58 -9.24
C PHE A 265 7.70 -2.39 -7.95
N TYR A 266 8.53 -1.87 -7.06
CA TYR A 266 8.77 -2.47 -5.76
C TYR A 266 7.49 -2.52 -4.92
N LEU A 267 6.70 -1.43 -4.90
CA LEU A 267 5.39 -1.41 -4.24
C LEU A 267 4.46 -2.49 -4.80
N ALA A 268 4.32 -2.52 -6.14
CA ALA A 268 3.44 -3.48 -6.81
C ALA A 268 3.86 -4.93 -6.49
N SER A 269 5.17 -5.24 -6.57
CA SER A 269 5.67 -6.59 -6.31
C SER A 269 5.43 -7.03 -4.86
N ASN A 270 5.70 -6.18 -3.87
CA ASN A 270 5.53 -6.51 -2.46
C ASN A 270 4.06 -6.73 -2.09
N ILE A 271 3.15 -5.88 -2.58
CA ILE A 271 1.71 -6.06 -2.35
C ILE A 271 1.22 -7.37 -2.97
N VAL A 272 1.63 -7.66 -4.20
CA VAL A 272 1.30 -8.91 -4.90
C VAL A 272 1.76 -10.12 -4.09
N MET A 273 3.02 -10.13 -3.66
CA MET A 273 3.59 -11.26 -2.93
C MET A 273 2.99 -11.40 -1.53
N LEU A 274 2.66 -10.28 -0.87
CA LEU A 274 1.96 -10.30 0.41
C LEU A 274 0.58 -10.97 0.31
N VAL A 275 -0.19 -10.68 -0.73
CA VAL A 275 -1.48 -11.33 -0.98
C VAL A 275 -1.31 -12.82 -1.24
N PHE A 276 -0.29 -13.24 -1.97
CA PHE A 276 -0.01 -14.66 -2.18
C PHE A 276 0.42 -15.38 -0.90
N ILE A 277 1.13 -14.71 0.01
CA ILE A 277 1.37 -15.24 1.35
C ILE A 277 0.03 -15.51 2.05
N MET A 278 -0.91 -14.57 2.05
CA MET A 278 -2.22 -14.75 2.68
C MET A 278 -3.02 -15.89 2.04
N LEU A 279 -3.06 -15.99 0.71
CA LEU A 279 -3.71 -17.08 0.00
C LEU A 279 -3.07 -18.44 0.29
N SER A 280 -1.75 -18.50 0.44
CA SER A 280 -1.06 -19.74 0.80
C SER A 280 -1.42 -20.23 2.21
N LEU A 281 -1.49 -19.31 3.17
CA LEU A 281 -1.87 -19.60 4.55
C LEU A 281 -3.33 -20.03 4.66
N GLU A 282 -4.22 -19.43 3.87
CA GLU A 282 -5.61 -19.87 3.76
C GLU A 282 -5.74 -21.32 3.27
N ILE A 283 -4.97 -21.70 2.25
CA ILE A 283 -4.96 -23.07 1.73
C ILE A 283 -4.44 -24.06 2.79
N LEU A 284 -3.47 -23.63 3.61
CA LEU A 284 -2.92 -24.44 4.70
C LEU A 284 -3.87 -24.56 5.90
N LYS A 285 -4.81 -23.64 6.07
CA LYS A 285 -5.76 -23.56 7.20
C LYS A 285 -5.07 -23.67 8.56
N THR A 286 -3.99 -22.94 8.76
CA THR A 286 -3.17 -23.00 9.96
C THR A 286 -3.41 -21.78 10.85
N ASN A 287 -3.77 -22.01 12.11
CA ASN A 287 -3.96 -20.95 13.11
C ASN A 287 -2.73 -20.78 13.99
N ASP A 288 -2.04 -21.87 14.31
CA ASP A 288 -0.88 -21.91 15.19
C ASP A 288 0.39 -22.40 14.47
N PHE A 289 1.56 -22.08 15.02
CA PHE A 289 2.83 -22.60 14.51
C PHE A 289 2.93 -24.14 14.58
N GLU A 290 2.20 -24.74 15.52
CA GLU A 290 2.14 -26.20 15.63
C GLU A 290 1.38 -26.85 14.48
N ASP A 291 0.31 -26.21 14.01
CA ASP A 291 -0.47 -26.68 12.86
C ASP A 291 0.32 -26.62 11.54
N MET A 292 1.34 -25.75 11.47
CA MET A 292 2.21 -25.62 10.30
C MET A 292 3.21 -26.79 10.16
N LYS A 293 3.51 -27.47 11.26
CA LYS A 293 4.48 -28.56 11.25
C LYS A 293 4.10 -29.62 10.22
N GLY A 294 5.03 -29.95 9.33
CA GLY A 294 4.83 -30.94 8.29
C GLY A 294 3.86 -30.56 7.18
N SER A 295 3.51 -29.27 7.04
CA SER A 295 2.61 -28.79 6.00
C SER A 295 3.10 -29.08 4.59
N PHE A 296 4.41 -29.16 4.37
CA PHE A 296 4.99 -29.53 3.07
C PHE A 296 4.53 -30.91 2.62
N LYS A 297 4.49 -31.90 3.50
CA LYS A 297 4.00 -33.25 3.17
C LYS A 297 2.49 -33.26 2.87
N ARG A 298 1.72 -32.42 3.56
CA ARG A 298 0.25 -32.35 3.42
C ARG A 298 -0.17 -31.56 2.18
N ASN A 299 0.50 -30.44 1.90
CA ASN A 299 0.14 -29.52 0.83
C ASN A 299 1.36 -28.81 0.25
N PRO A 300 2.19 -29.51 -0.57
CA PRO A 300 3.44 -28.96 -1.09
C PRO A 300 3.23 -27.69 -1.92
N PHE A 301 2.13 -27.59 -2.66
CA PHE A 301 1.86 -26.42 -3.52
C PHE A 301 1.67 -25.14 -2.71
N ALA A 302 0.94 -25.19 -1.59
CA ALA A 302 0.75 -24.01 -0.74
C ALA A 302 2.05 -23.57 -0.08
N VAL A 303 2.90 -24.53 0.35
CA VAL A 303 4.20 -24.24 0.94
C VAL A 303 5.16 -23.67 -0.10
N ILE A 304 5.16 -24.17 -1.34
CA ILE A 304 5.96 -23.60 -2.43
C ILE A 304 5.49 -22.17 -2.77
N LEU A 305 4.17 -21.94 -2.80
CA LEU A 305 3.61 -20.60 -2.99
C LEU A 305 4.10 -19.64 -1.90
N PHE A 306 4.04 -20.05 -0.63
CA PHE A 306 4.55 -19.28 0.50
C PHE A 306 6.04 -19.02 0.38
N LEU A 307 6.84 -20.03 0.04
CA LEU A 307 8.28 -19.94 -0.11
C LEU A 307 8.66 -18.92 -1.19
N ILE A 308 8.07 -19.01 -2.38
CA ILE A 308 8.37 -18.10 -3.49
C ILE A 308 7.99 -16.67 -3.10
N SER A 309 6.82 -16.48 -2.51
CA SER A 309 6.32 -15.16 -2.13
C SER A 309 7.15 -14.53 -1.00
N SER A 310 7.50 -15.30 0.03
CA SER A 310 8.33 -14.82 1.13
C SER A 310 9.76 -14.49 0.70
N PHE A 311 10.36 -15.30 -0.17
CA PHE A 311 11.70 -15.00 -0.73
C PHE A 311 11.69 -13.75 -1.61
N SER A 312 10.58 -13.50 -2.33
CA SER A 312 10.45 -12.28 -3.12
C SER A 312 10.40 -11.02 -2.26
N ILE A 313 9.78 -11.06 -1.09
CA ILE A 313 9.74 -9.94 -0.14
C ILE A 313 11.08 -9.82 0.60
N SER A 314 11.69 -10.93 1.01
CA SER A 314 12.89 -10.96 1.83
C SER A 314 14.14 -10.41 1.13
N PHE A 315 15.16 -10.09 1.93
CA PHE A 315 16.48 -9.65 1.43
C PHE A 315 17.35 -10.85 1.02
N ILE A 316 16.83 -11.70 0.10
CA ILE A 316 17.53 -12.91 -0.39
C ILE A 316 17.77 -12.78 -1.90
N PRO A 317 19.03 -12.80 -2.39
CA PRO A 317 19.32 -12.84 -3.82
C PRO A 317 18.81 -14.17 -4.44
N PRO A 318 18.33 -14.19 -5.66
CA PRO A 318 18.10 -13.14 -6.66
C PRO A 318 16.67 -12.57 -6.66
N SER A 319 16.05 -12.40 -5.51
CA SER A 319 14.66 -11.95 -5.41
C SER A 319 14.46 -10.52 -5.91
N LEU A 320 13.22 -10.19 -6.29
CA LEU A 320 12.83 -8.84 -6.71
C LEU A 320 13.00 -7.82 -5.57
N GLY A 321 12.59 -8.20 -4.36
CA GLY A 321 12.75 -7.36 -3.18
C GLY A 321 14.21 -7.04 -2.87
N PHE A 322 15.11 -7.98 -3.10
CA PHE A 322 16.54 -7.76 -2.89
C PHE A 322 17.10 -6.58 -3.69
N ILE A 323 16.72 -6.44 -4.96
CA ILE A 323 17.31 -5.41 -5.84
C ILE A 323 16.98 -4.01 -5.32
N SER A 324 15.72 -3.72 -5.00
CA SER A 324 15.30 -2.39 -4.53
C SER A 324 15.85 -2.07 -3.12
N LYS A 325 15.90 -3.08 -2.23
CA LYS A 325 16.53 -2.97 -0.92
C LYS A 325 18.03 -2.71 -1.02
N TYR A 326 18.72 -3.41 -1.92
CA TYR A 326 20.14 -3.20 -2.19
C TYR A 326 20.42 -1.81 -2.74
N GLU A 327 19.63 -1.32 -3.70
CA GLU A 327 19.75 0.04 -4.22
C GLU A 327 19.57 1.10 -3.11
N MET A 328 18.59 0.91 -2.22
CA MET A 328 18.38 1.78 -1.07
C MET A 328 19.61 1.82 -0.16
N ILE A 329 20.16 0.65 0.23
CA ILE A 329 21.34 0.55 1.08
C ILE A 329 22.56 1.18 0.39
N SER A 330 22.79 0.91 -0.88
CA SER A 330 23.88 1.48 -1.68
C SER A 330 23.80 3.01 -1.72
N ASN A 331 22.60 3.56 -1.90
CA ASN A 331 22.38 5.01 -1.88
C ASN A 331 22.63 5.61 -0.48
N MET A 332 22.26 4.92 0.60
CA MET A 332 22.55 5.35 1.97
C MET A 332 24.05 5.41 2.24
N ILE A 333 24.77 4.38 1.84
CA ILE A 333 26.24 4.31 1.99
C ILE A 333 26.90 5.43 1.18
N SER A 334 26.46 5.66 -0.06
CA SER A 334 27.01 6.73 -0.89
C SER A 334 26.70 8.13 -0.37
N ALA A 335 25.57 8.30 0.37
CA ALA A 335 25.21 9.54 1.04
C ALA A 335 25.94 9.75 2.37
N GLY A 336 26.70 8.76 2.87
CA GLY A 336 27.39 8.82 4.16
C GLY A 336 26.55 8.44 5.37
N ASP A 337 25.33 7.97 5.18
CA ASP A 337 24.38 7.55 6.25
C ASP A 337 24.67 6.13 6.73
N TYR A 338 25.92 5.86 7.15
CA TYR A 338 26.38 4.50 7.52
C TYR A 338 25.60 3.89 8.68
N LEU A 339 25.31 4.66 9.73
CA LEU A 339 24.57 4.16 10.89
C LEU A 339 23.16 3.72 10.52
N LEU A 340 22.46 4.50 9.72
CA LEU A 340 21.12 4.18 9.25
C LEU A 340 21.13 2.95 8.34
N SER A 341 22.12 2.82 7.45
CA SER A 341 22.26 1.66 6.57
C SER A 341 22.48 0.36 7.36
N ILE A 342 23.28 0.38 8.44
CA ILE A 342 23.48 -0.78 9.31
C ILE A 342 22.17 -1.18 10.00
N VAL A 343 21.43 -0.21 10.56
CA VAL A 343 20.14 -0.49 11.21
C VAL A 343 19.16 -1.14 10.22
N ILE A 344 19.07 -0.64 9.01
CA ILE A 344 18.17 -1.18 7.98
C ILE A 344 18.59 -2.58 7.53
N ILE A 345 19.87 -2.85 7.37
CA ILE A 345 20.37 -4.21 7.06
C ILE A 345 19.96 -5.20 8.16
N ILE A 346 20.09 -4.82 9.42
CA ILE A 346 19.67 -5.65 10.56
C ILE A 346 18.16 -5.91 10.51
N LEU A 347 17.34 -4.90 10.18
CA LEU A 347 15.88 -5.04 10.07
C LEU A 347 15.50 -5.99 8.93
N PHE A 348 16.11 -5.88 7.76
CA PHE A 348 15.89 -6.80 6.65
C PHE A 348 16.32 -8.23 6.97
N ALA A 349 17.40 -8.39 7.74
CA ALA A 349 17.81 -9.70 8.22
C ALA A 349 16.78 -10.30 9.19
N LEU A 350 16.23 -9.50 10.11
CA LEU A 350 15.17 -9.95 11.03
C LEU A 350 13.88 -10.32 10.28
N GLU A 351 13.47 -9.55 9.29
CA GLU A 351 12.33 -9.88 8.43
C GLU A 351 12.54 -11.24 7.74
N THR A 352 13.70 -11.41 7.10
CA THR A 352 14.08 -12.66 6.47
C THR A 352 14.06 -13.83 7.45
N PHE A 353 14.52 -13.61 8.67
CA PHE A 353 14.55 -14.62 9.73
C PHE A 353 13.13 -15.06 10.14
N ILE A 354 12.15 -14.13 10.21
CA ILE A 354 10.75 -14.49 10.51
C ILE A 354 10.20 -15.41 9.43
N PHE A 355 10.40 -15.09 8.15
CA PHE A 355 9.94 -15.96 7.06
C PHE A 355 10.63 -17.32 7.07
N LEU A 356 11.94 -17.37 7.34
CA LEU A 356 12.69 -18.63 7.46
C LEU A 356 12.20 -19.46 8.64
N LYS A 357 11.88 -18.86 9.79
CA LYS A 357 11.28 -19.54 10.95
C LYS A 357 9.97 -20.24 10.57
N ILE A 358 9.09 -19.56 9.84
CA ILE A 358 7.83 -20.11 9.36
C ILE A 358 8.09 -21.27 8.39
N LEU A 359 8.95 -21.05 7.39
CA LEU A 359 9.31 -22.09 6.42
C LEU A 359 9.95 -23.31 7.08
N PHE A 360 10.83 -23.10 8.04
CA PHE A 360 11.46 -24.19 8.78
C PHE A 360 10.42 -25.09 9.47
N SER A 361 9.39 -24.49 10.10
CA SER A 361 8.30 -25.24 10.70
C SER A 361 7.51 -26.05 9.67
N MET A 362 7.31 -25.51 8.46
CA MET A 362 6.57 -26.18 7.38
C MET A 362 7.32 -27.39 6.80
N PHE A 363 8.64 -27.32 6.71
CA PHE A 363 9.47 -28.35 6.04
C PHE A 363 9.99 -29.45 6.97
N PHE A 364 10.53 -29.08 8.13
CA PHE A 364 11.39 -29.94 8.91
C PHE A 364 10.76 -30.55 10.17
N ILE A 365 9.62 -30.08 10.60
CA ILE A 365 8.98 -30.60 11.80
C ILE A 365 7.83 -31.53 11.39
N GLU A 366 7.90 -32.79 11.77
CA GLU A 366 6.83 -33.77 11.49
C GLU A 366 5.70 -33.66 12.51
N ASN A 367 4.49 -33.49 12.02
CA ASN A 367 3.28 -33.75 12.78
C ASN A 367 2.48 -34.85 12.02
N THR A 368 2.30 -35.99 12.61
CA THR A 368 1.77 -37.17 11.93
C THR A 368 0.25 -37.18 11.80
N ASP A 369 -0.45 -36.28 12.50
CA ASP A 369 -1.91 -36.30 12.57
C ASP A 369 -2.54 -35.02 12.02
N LYS A 370 -3.43 -35.23 11.06
CA LYS A 370 -4.55 -34.39 10.60
C LYS A 370 -4.44 -33.52 9.36
N TYR A 371 -5.51 -33.66 8.60
CA TYR A 371 -6.12 -32.85 7.54
C TYR A 371 -5.59 -32.97 6.11
N ILE A 372 -6.41 -33.66 5.33
CA ILE A 372 -6.42 -33.59 3.86
C ILE A 372 -7.13 -32.28 3.49
N SER A 373 -6.44 -31.37 2.84
CA SER A 373 -7.04 -30.11 2.39
C SER A 373 -8.05 -30.37 1.27
N SER A 374 -9.25 -29.84 1.40
CA SER A 374 -10.36 -29.97 0.45
C SER A 374 -10.26 -29.06 -0.81
N SER A 375 -9.20 -28.26 -0.97
CA SER A 375 -9.07 -27.40 -2.14
C SER A 375 -8.64 -28.20 -3.37
N SER A 376 -9.25 -27.90 -4.54
CA SER A 376 -8.94 -28.59 -5.79
C SER A 376 -7.47 -28.44 -6.16
N SER A 377 -6.84 -29.53 -6.63
CA SER A 377 -5.43 -29.51 -7.05
C SER A 377 -5.18 -28.49 -8.18
N SER A 378 -6.15 -28.29 -9.06
CA SER A 378 -6.07 -27.35 -10.17
C SER A 378 -5.91 -25.91 -9.72
N TYR A 379 -6.62 -25.48 -8.66
CA TYR A 379 -6.49 -24.13 -8.11
C TYR A 379 -5.09 -23.86 -7.53
N LYS A 380 -4.53 -24.85 -6.82
CA LYS A 380 -3.19 -24.77 -6.22
C LYS A 380 -2.10 -24.62 -7.29
N ILE A 381 -2.16 -25.45 -8.34
CA ILE A 381 -1.23 -25.41 -9.46
C ILE A 381 -1.32 -24.07 -10.19
N PHE A 382 -2.55 -23.58 -10.42
CA PHE A 382 -2.78 -22.27 -11.05
C PHE A 382 -2.07 -21.15 -10.27
N LEU A 383 -2.20 -21.07 -8.94
CA LEU A 383 -1.54 -20.05 -8.13
C LEU A 383 -0.01 -20.12 -8.22
N VAL A 384 0.58 -21.31 -8.18
CA VAL A 384 2.05 -21.47 -8.29
C VAL A 384 2.55 -21.04 -9.66
N ILE A 385 1.90 -21.46 -10.74
CA ILE A 385 2.27 -21.04 -12.12
C ILE A 385 2.19 -19.53 -12.24
N LEU A 386 1.16 -18.93 -11.68
CA LEU A 386 0.92 -17.50 -11.72
C LEU A 386 2.00 -16.71 -10.97
N VAL A 387 2.44 -17.16 -9.79
CA VAL A 387 3.54 -16.51 -9.06
C VAL A 387 4.86 -16.64 -9.80
N ILE A 388 5.16 -17.81 -10.38
CA ILE A 388 6.37 -18.00 -11.20
C ILE A 388 6.33 -17.05 -12.41
N ALA A 389 5.18 -16.94 -13.10
CA ALA A 389 5.01 -16.02 -14.21
C ALA A 389 5.23 -14.57 -13.80
N LEU A 390 4.70 -14.15 -12.63
CA LEU A 390 4.90 -12.81 -12.08
C LEU A 390 6.36 -12.54 -11.69
N MET A 391 7.09 -13.53 -11.17
CA MET A 391 8.52 -13.38 -10.89
C MET A 391 9.32 -13.16 -12.18
N ILE A 392 9.04 -13.92 -13.23
CA ILE A 392 9.72 -13.79 -14.52
C ILE A 392 9.39 -12.44 -15.17
N LEU A 393 8.12 -12.05 -15.17
CA LEU A 393 7.67 -10.75 -15.67
C LEU A 393 8.26 -9.60 -14.84
N GLY A 394 8.44 -9.80 -13.54
CA GLY A 394 9.01 -8.83 -12.65
C GLY A 394 10.47 -8.50 -12.98
N TYR A 395 11.28 -9.48 -13.29
CA TYR A 395 12.68 -9.25 -13.65
C TYR A 395 12.82 -8.49 -14.98
N SER A 396 11.99 -8.81 -15.98
CA SER A 396 11.93 -8.08 -17.27
C SER A 396 11.18 -6.74 -17.13
N GLY A 397 10.19 -6.69 -16.26
CA GLY A 397 9.32 -5.53 -16.03
C GLY A 397 10.02 -4.34 -15.37
N LYS A 398 11.05 -4.55 -14.53
CA LYS A 398 11.77 -3.44 -13.89
C LYS A 398 12.32 -2.45 -14.93
N ARG A 399 12.84 -2.93 -16.08
CA ARG A 399 13.27 -2.07 -17.20
C ARG A 399 12.12 -1.30 -17.85
N TYR A 400 10.95 -1.92 -17.98
CA TYR A 400 9.77 -1.27 -18.54
C TYR A 400 9.18 -0.23 -17.60
N PHE A 401 9.10 -0.54 -16.30
CA PHE A 401 8.56 0.35 -15.28
C PHE A 401 9.48 1.54 -14.99
N SER A 402 10.80 1.37 -15.01
CA SER A 402 11.74 2.49 -14.91
C SER A 402 11.58 3.46 -16.08
N ASN A 403 11.41 2.95 -17.30
CA ASN A 403 11.16 3.79 -18.47
C ASN A 403 9.81 4.51 -18.44
N LEU A 404 8.78 3.92 -17.82
CA LEU A 404 7.45 4.55 -17.64
C LEU A 404 7.47 5.57 -16.51
N SER A 405 8.17 5.29 -15.41
CA SER A 405 8.39 6.25 -14.34
C SER A 405 9.21 7.45 -14.83
N ASP A 406 10.27 7.23 -15.59
CA ASP A 406 11.09 8.29 -16.16
C ASP A 406 10.31 9.19 -17.11
N LYS A 407 9.46 8.64 -17.98
CA LYS A 407 8.56 9.44 -18.83
C LYS A 407 7.50 10.20 -18.06
N GLY A 408 6.96 9.64 -16.99
CA GLY A 408 6.04 10.34 -16.09
C GLY A 408 6.73 11.48 -15.34
N TYR A 409 7.94 11.26 -14.86
CA TYR A 409 8.73 12.25 -14.12
C TYR A 409 9.26 13.37 -15.00
N THR A 410 9.78 13.08 -16.20
CA THR A 410 10.26 14.11 -17.14
C THR A 410 9.13 15.05 -17.54
N SER A 411 7.94 14.54 -17.82
CA SER A 411 6.77 15.37 -18.12
C SER A 411 6.30 16.22 -16.92
N LEU A 412 6.44 15.73 -15.70
CA LEU A 412 6.10 16.46 -14.48
C LEU A 412 7.18 17.49 -14.14
N HIS A 413 8.45 17.11 -14.27
CA HIS A 413 9.59 17.99 -14.01
C HIS A 413 9.67 19.14 -15.03
N GLU A 414 9.39 18.88 -16.31
CA GLU A 414 9.26 19.89 -17.35
C GLU A 414 8.08 20.84 -17.08
N ARG A 415 6.93 20.31 -16.66
CA ARG A 415 5.77 21.13 -16.26
C ARG A 415 6.05 21.98 -15.01
N VAL A 416 6.72 21.40 -14.02
CA VAL A 416 7.11 22.12 -12.78
C VAL A 416 8.12 23.20 -13.09
N ASN A 417 9.16 22.91 -13.88
CA ASN A 417 10.14 23.91 -14.30
C ASN A 417 9.50 25.01 -15.16
N SER A 418 8.59 24.69 -16.07
CA SER A 418 7.87 25.70 -16.85
C SER A 418 6.97 26.60 -15.98
N VAL A 419 6.46 26.10 -14.86
CA VAL A 419 5.69 26.90 -13.89
C VAL A 419 6.61 27.77 -13.02
N ILE A 420 7.76 27.23 -12.60
CA ILE A 420 8.78 27.99 -11.84
C ILE A 420 9.33 29.13 -12.70
N ASP A 421 9.64 28.87 -13.96
CA ASP A 421 10.13 29.87 -14.89
C ASP A 421 9.08 30.95 -15.19
N LYS A 422 7.81 30.58 -15.35
CA LYS A 422 6.71 31.52 -15.44
C LYS A 422 6.57 32.38 -14.18
N ASN A 423 6.68 31.81 -12.99
CA ASN A 423 6.57 32.56 -11.73
C ASN A 423 7.76 33.53 -11.55
N ARG A 424 8.97 33.09 -11.86
CA ARG A 424 10.15 34.00 -11.89
C ARG A 424 9.98 35.14 -12.88
N PHE A 425 9.37 34.88 -14.04
CA PHE A 425 9.07 35.89 -15.01
C PHE A 425 8.05 36.91 -14.48
N TYR A 426 7.01 36.47 -13.78
CA TYR A 426 6.01 37.37 -13.18
C TYR A 426 6.57 38.16 -11.99
N GLU A 427 7.41 37.56 -11.15
CA GLU A 427 8.11 38.28 -10.07
C GLU A 427 9.02 39.36 -10.62
N LYS A 428 9.80 39.05 -11.65
CA LYS A 428 10.67 40.02 -12.30
C LYS A 428 9.87 41.19 -12.90
N LYS A 429 8.75 40.88 -13.55
CA LYS A 429 7.86 41.92 -14.13
C LYS A 429 7.14 42.75 -13.06
N SER A 430 6.78 42.15 -11.91
CA SER A 430 6.20 42.88 -10.79
C SER A 430 7.20 43.79 -10.08
N LEU A 431 8.47 43.39 -10.02
CA LEU A 431 9.57 44.24 -9.51
C LEU A 431 9.86 45.40 -10.47
N GLU A 432 9.88 45.16 -11.77
CA GLU A 432 10.03 46.20 -12.79
C GLU A 432 8.86 47.21 -12.76
N MET A 433 7.62 46.75 -12.58
CA MET A 433 6.47 47.65 -12.42
C MET A 433 6.50 48.43 -11.10
N LYS A 434 7.00 47.87 -10.00
CA LYS A 434 7.18 48.61 -8.74
C LYS A 434 8.25 49.68 -8.85
N GLN A 435 9.34 49.41 -9.57
CA GLN A 435 10.36 50.47 -9.86
C GLN A 435 9.80 51.60 -10.74
N PHE A 436 8.94 51.26 -11.71
CA PHE A 436 8.31 52.26 -12.59
C PHE A 436 7.25 53.14 -11.89
N ILE A 437 6.73 52.73 -10.75
CA ILE A 437 5.75 53.49 -9.93
C ILE A 437 6.47 54.38 -8.91
N ILE A 438 7.76 54.13 -8.64
CA ILE A 438 8.56 54.89 -7.66
C ILE A 438 9.42 56.00 -8.36
N GLU A 439 9.62 55.92 -9.67
CA GLU A 439 10.10 57.01 -10.51
C GLU A 439 8.94 57.89 -11.00
#